data_a3aeb315ddbcf3f913891e6868e2568b
#
_entry.id   a3aeb315ddbcf3f913891e6868e2568b
#
_cell.length_a   1.000
_cell.length_b   1.000
_cell.length_c   1.000
_cell.angle_alpha   90.00
_cell.angle_beta   90.00
_cell.angle_gamma   90.00
#
_symmetry.space_group_name_H-M   'P 1'
#
loop_
_entity.id
_entity.type
_entity.pdbx_description
1 polymer ?
#
loop_
_entity_poly.entity_id
_entity_poly.type
_entity_poly.pdbx_seq_one_letter_code
_entity_poly.pdbx_strand_id
1 'polypeptide(L)'
;SNMELELRNSEDAEEALDNCADPLLRFYNVPKTGVINRNAEHAASWQESSPENSGVMSAVAYYFARKLRDELDSDLPIGIIDCYIGGTSISCWTSEDALNSSESGRGYLARYEQAIAGKTQEQFDLEYGEWQSRSDTWNASIAAAREDDPDVTWDTLTQQYGECPWPPPMTPTSQWRPTGPFHAM
;
A
#
# COMPACT_ATOMS: atom_id res chain seq x y z
N SER A 1 -5.31 0.94 3.20
CA SER A 1 -6.10 -0.26 3.54
C SER A 1 -5.43 -1.01 4.68
N ASN A 2 -6.24 -1.54 5.61
CA ASN A 2 -5.73 -2.36 6.73
C ASN A 2 -5.02 -3.64 6.24
N MET A 3 -5.26 -4.06 5.02
CA MET A 3 -4.53 -5.17 4.38
C MET A 3 -3.04 -4.86 4.20
N GLU A 4 -2.63 -3.59 4.24
CA GLU A 4 -1.25 -3.14 4.13
C GLU A 4 -0.47 -3.18 5.47
N LEU A 5 -1.13 -3.55 6.57
CA LEU A 5 -0.45 -3.79 7.83
C LEU A 5 0.49 -4.98 7.68
N GLU A 6 1.78 -4.73 7.69
CA GLU A 6 2.79 -5.80 7.62
C GLU A 6 2.84 -6.62 8.92
N LEU A 7 3.11 -7.92 8.81
CA LEU A 7 3.16 -8.82 9.96
C LEU A 7 4.13 -8.32 11.05
N ARG A 8 5.28 -7.80 10.66
CA ARG A 8 6.28 -7.23 11.59
C ARG A 8 5.79 -6.01 12.39
N ASN A 9 4.67 -5.40 11.97
CA ASN A 9 4.07 -4.23 12.63
C ASN A 9 2.76 -4.58 13.35
N SER A 10 2.39 -5.86 13.43
CA SER A 10 1.22 -6.31 14.19
C SER A 10 1.50 -6.38 15.70
N GLU A 11 0.46 -6.47 16.52
CA GLU A 11 0.58 -6.45 17.98
C GLU A 11 1.49 -7.57 18.51
N ASP A 12 1.35 -8.80 17.99
CA ASP A 12 2.14 -9.97 18.41
C ASP A 12 3.19 -10.36 17.36
N ALA A 13 3.85 -9.37 16.74
CA ALA A 13 4.74 -9.56 15.60
C ALA A 13 5.90 -10.51 15.90
N GLU A 14 6.55 -10.40 17.07
CA GLU A 14 7.69 -11.23 17.44
C GLU A 14 7.28 -12.71 17.55
N GLU A 15 6.21 -13.00 18.29
CA GLU A 15 5.68 -14.36 18.42
C GLU A 15 5.21 -14.92 17.06
N ALA A 16 4.55 -14.09 16.25
CA ALA A 16 4.08 -14.49 14.93
C ALA A 16 5.23 -14.85 14.00
N LEU A 17 6.31 -14.05 13.98
CA LEU A 17 7.50 -14.29 13.15
C LEU A 17 8.27 -15.51 13.60
N ASP A 18 8.44 -15.72 14.91
CA ASP A 18 9.11 -16.92 15.45
C ASP A 18 8.39 -18.21 15.07
N ASN A 19 7.09 -18.17 14.87
CA ASN A 19 6.22 -19.32 14.58
C ASN A 19 5.69 -19.36 13.14
N CYS A 20 6.18 -18.51 12.21
CA CYS A 20 5.63 -18.42 10.85
C CYS A 20 6.23 -19.41 9.85
N ALA A 21 7.28 -20.17 10.23
CA ALA A 21 7.92 -21.12 9.33
C ALA A 21 6.92 -22.20 8.88
N ASP A 22 6.57 -22.22 7.60
CA ASP A 22 5.56 -23.11 7.04
C ASP A 22 5.78 -23.34 5.54
N PRO A 23 6.22 -24.56 5.13
CA PRO A 23 6.47 -24.86 3.72
C PRO A 23 5.20 -24.95 2.87
N LEU A 24 4.02 -25.07 3.50
CA LEU A 24 2.74 -25.12 2.82
C LEU A 24 2.05 -23.75 2.74
N LEU A 25 2.63 -22.71 3.37
CA LEU A 25 2.18 -21.34 3.25
C LEU A 25 3.18 -20.55 2.38
N ARG A 26 2.71 -20.01 1.28
CA ARG A 26 3.50 -19.17 0.38
C ARG A 26 2.80 -17.84 0.15
N PHE A 27 3.59 -16.82 -0.09
CA PHE A 27 3.06 -15.51 -0.43
C PHE A 27 3.78 -14.88 -1.62
N TYR A 28 3.07 -14.02 -2.29
CA TYR A 28 3.53 -13.24 -3.42
C TYR A 28 3.14 -11.79 -3.20
N ASN A 29 4.12 -10.91 -2.94
CA ASN A 29 3.89 -9.48 -2.86
C ASN A 29 3.87 -8.89 -4.27
N VAL A 30 2.70 -8.46 -4.72
CA VAL A 30 2.57 -7.76 -5.99
C VAL A 30 3.31 -6.42 -5.91
N PRO A 31 4.28 -6.16 -6.82
CA PRO A 31 5.00 -4.91 -6.81
C PRO A 31 4.07 -3.71 -6.93
N LYS A 32 4.24 -2.73 -6.04
CA LYS A 32 3.47 -1.49 -6.06
C LYS A 32 4.01 -0.59 -7.17
N THR A 33 3.18 -0.33 -8.17
CA THR A 33 3.53 0.55 -9.28
C THR A 33 2.57 1.72 -9.37
N GLY A 34 3.09 2.90 -9.71
CA GLY A 34 2.27 4.10 -9.84
C GLY A 34 1.59 4.24 -11.20
N VAL A 35 1.99 3.47 -12.19
CA VAL A 35 1.42 3.42 -13.54
C VAL A 35 1.07 1.99 -13.91
N ILE A 36 0.14 1.83 -14.84
CA ILE A 36 -0.19 0.52 -15.39
C ILE A 36 1.05 -0.06 -16.07
N ASN A 37 1.68 -1.00 -15.40
CA ASN A 37 2.83 -1.73 -15.91
C ASN A 37 2.55 -3.23 -15.83
N ARG A 38 2.10 -3.79 -16.94
CA ARG A 38 1.73 -5.23 -17.03
C ARG A 38 2.91 -6.17 -16.80
N ASN A 39 4.14 -5.68 -16.86
CA ASN A 39 5.33 -6.49 -16.60
C ASN A 39 5.83 -6.39 -15.16
N ALA A 40 5.37 -5.43 -14.38
CA ALA A 40 5.80 -5.26 -13.00
C ALA A 40 5.38 -6.43 -12.11
N GLU A 41 4.25 -7.07 -12.39
CA GLU A 41 3.77 -8.26 -11.69
C GLU A 41 4.76 -9.43 -11.75
N HIS A 42 5.64 -9.48 -12.74
CA HIS A 42 6.68 -10.52 -12.90
C HIS A 42 8.00 -10.16 -12.19
N ALA A 43 8.09 -8.98 -11.58
CA ALA A 43 9.31 -8.53 -10.88
C ALA A 43 9.48 -9.14 -9.48
N ALA A 44 8.47 -9.81 -8.94
CA ALA A 44 8.52 -10.52 -7.68
C ALA A 44 8.50 -12.05 -7.89
N SER A 45 8.65 -12.79 -6.81
CA SER A 45 8.58 -14.26 -6.81
C SER A 45 7.80 -14.77 -5.60
N TRP A 46 7.20 -15.94 -5.74
CA TRP A 46 6.61 -16.66 -4.63
C TRP A 46 7.65 -16.98 -3.57
N GLN A 47 7.35 -16.66 -2.34
CA GLN A 47 8.18 -16.94 -1.18
C GLN A 47 7.49 -17.93 -0.26
N GLU A 48 8.24 -18.83 0.32
CA GLU A 48 7.80 -19.70 1.40
C GLU A 48 7.77 -18.91 2.70
N SER A 49 6.78 -19.15 3.56
CA SER A 49 6.69 -18.46 4.84
C SER A 49 7.84 -18.87 5.77
N SER A 50 8.66 -17.91 6.16
CA SER A 50 9.77 -18.08 7.08
C SER A 50 10.01 -16.81 7.93
N PRO A 51 10.68 -16.91 9.09
CA PRO A 51 10.98 -15.73 9.93
C PRO A 51 11.74 -14.63 9.19
N GLU A 52 12.58 -15.00 8.21
CA GLU A 52 13.42 -14.06 7.47
C GLU A 52 12.63 -13.21 6.47
N ASN A 53 11.52 -13.73 5.92
CA ASN A 53 10.83 -13.07 4.83
C ASN A 53 9.36 -12.71 5.11
N SER A 54 8.70 -13.36 6.08
CA SER A 54 7.27 -13.16 6.33
C SER A 54 6.92 -11.81 6.96
N GLY A 55 7.90 -11.08 7.46
CA GLY A 55 7.67 -9.78 8.10
C GLY A 55 6.98 -8.75 7.19
N VAL A 56 7.12 -8.86 5.88
CA VAL A 56 6.50 -7.97 4.87
C VAL A 56 5.15 -8.47 4.34
N MET A 57 4.71 -9.64 4.76
CA MET A 57 3.40 -10.18 4.41
C MET A 57 2.29 -9.40 5.14
N SER A 58 1.11 -9.29 4.53
CA SER A 58 -0.06 -8.75 5.21
C SER A 58 -0.37 -9.54 6.48
N ALA A 59 -0.39 -8.87 7.64
CA ALA A 59 -0.78 -9.48 8.91
C ALA A 59 -2.19 -10.07 8.83
N VAL A 60 -3.13 -9.36 8.21
CA VAL A 60 -4.51 -9.83 8.03
C VAL A 60 -4.54 -11.12 7.22
N ALA A 61 -3.80 -11.18 6.12
CA ALA A 61 -3.74 -12.36 5.26
C ALA A 61 -3.05 -13.54 5.96
N TYR A 62 -1.98 -13.29 6.72
CA TYR A 62 -1.28 -14.31 7.49
C TYR A 62 -2.18 -14.97 8.55
N TYR A 63 -2.82 -14.17 9.41
CA TYR A 63 -3.70 -14.71 10.44
C TYR A 63 -4.94 -15.38 9.86
N PHE A 64 -5.48 -14.86 8.76
CA PHE A 64 -6.57 -15.51 8.02
C PHE A 64 -6.14 -16.89 7.50
N ALA A 65 -4.99 -16.99 6.84
CA ALA A 65 -4.48 -18.24 6.30
C ALA A 65 -4.23 -19.29 7.38
N ARG A 66 -3.66 -18.89 8.52
CA ARG A 66 -3.47 -19.77 9.67
C ARG A 66 -4.81 -20.29 10.20
N LYS A 67 -5.75 -19.36 10.45
CA LYS A 67 -7.08 -19.74 10.95
C LYS A 67 -7.84 -20.63 9.99
N LEU A 68 -7.75 -20.36 8.70
CA LEU A 68 -8.38 -21.17 7.67
C LEU A 68 -7.86 -22.62 7.68
N ARG A 69 -6.56 -22.79 7.85
CA ARG A 69 -5.94 -24.11 7.92
C ARG A 69 -6.34 -24.87 9.20
N ASP A 70 -6.39 -24.19 10.32
CA ASP A 70 -6.83 -24.78 11.59
C ASP A 70 -8.25 -25.32 11.54
N GLU A 71 -9.12 -24.65 10.76
CA GLU A 71 -10.54 -25.01 10.65
C GLU A 71 -10.83 -26.05 9.55
N LEU A 72 -10.02 -26.09 8.50
CA LEU A 72 -10.25 -26.98 7.36
C LEU A 72 -9.39 -28.23 7.42
N ASP A 73 -8.11 -28.07 7.22
CA ASP A 73 -7.12 -29.13 7.16
C ASP A 73 -5.72 -28.54 7.34
N SER A 74 -4.96 -29.04 8.31
CA SER A 74 -3.60 -28.58 8.61
C SER A 74 -2.62 -28.77 7.44
N ASP A 75 -2.86 -29.73 6.57
CA ASP A 75 -2.02 -30.06 5.43
C ASP A 75 -2.42 -29.33 4.14
N LEU A 76 -3.44 -28.44 4.20
CA LEU A 76 -3.87 -27.66 3.05
C LEU A 76 -2.82 -26.63 2.64
N PRO A 77 -2.26 -26.71 1.41
CA PRO A 77 -1.38 -25.67 0.91
C PRO A 77 -2.15 -24.36 0.67
N ILE A 78 -1.60 -23.24 1.14
CA ILE A 78 -2.20 -21.91 0.96
C ILE A 78 -1.21 -20.99 0.25
N GLY A 79 -1.68 -20.33 -0.81
CA GLY A 79 -0.98 -19.24 -1.49
C GLY A 79 -1.68 -17.91 -1.23
N ILE A 80 -0.95 -16.94 -0.68
CA ILE A 80 -1.42 -15.57 -0.47
C ILE A 80 -0.89 -14.70 -1.61
N ILE A 81 -1.76 -13.92 -2.24
CA ILE A 81 -1.37 -12.85 -3.16
C ILE A 81 -1.63 -11.53 -2.45
N ASP A 82 -0.58 -10.91 -1.96
CA ASP A 82 -0.61 -9.60 -1.33
C ASP A 82 -0.68 -8.51 -2.39
N CYS A 83 -1.92 -8.04 -2.65
CA CYS A 83 -2.20 -7.03 -3.67
C CYS A 83 -3.02 -5.90 -3.05
N TYR A 84 -2.35 -4.87 -2.57
CA TYR A 84 -2.96 -3.74 -1.88
C TYR A 84 -2.10 -2.47 -2.01
N ILE A 85 -2.76 -1.32 -1.98
CA ILE A 85 -2.13 0.00 -1.80
C ILE A 85 -3.08 0.82 -0.92
N GLY A 86 -2.58 1.28 0.23
CA GLY A 86 -3.34 2.13 1.15
C GLY A 86 -3.71 3.47 0.51
N GLY A 87 -4.86 4.03 0.90
CA GLY A 87 -5.32 5.32 0.41
C GLY A 87 -5.85 5.34 -1.03
N THR A 88 -5.95 4.20 -1.69
CA THR A 88 -6.46 4.12 -3.07
C THR A 88 -7.99 3.99 -3.12
N SER A 89 -8.61 4.59 -4.16
CA SER A 89 -10.04 4.45 -4.39
C SER A 89 -10.38 3.14 -5.09
N ILE A 90 -11.64 2.74 -5.03
CA ILE A 90 -12.13 1.53 -5.70
C ILE A 90 -11.88 1.55 -7.22
N SER A 91 -11.83 2.72 -7.85
CA SER A 91 -11.56 2.84 -9.28
C SER A 91 -10.20 2.27 -9.70
N CYS A 92 -9.20 2.26 -8.79
CA CYS A 92 -7.90 1.65 -9.05
C CYS A 92 -7.93 0.12 -9.08
N TRP A 93 -8.97 -0.47 -8.52
CA TRP A 93 -9.18 -1.92 -8.40
C TRP A 93 -10.28 -2.42 -9.33
N THR A 94 -10.80 -1.52 -10.18
CA THR A 94 -11.86 -1.82 -11.14
C THR A 94 -11.24 -1.97 -12.52
N SER A 95 -11.63 -3.01 -13.26
CA SER A 95 -11.11 -3.22 -14.63
C SER A 95 -11.47 -2.05 -15.55
N GLU A 96 -10.64 -1.80 -16.55
CA GLU A 96 -10.87 -0.76 -17.55
C GLU A 96 -12.22 -0.92 -18.25
N ASP A 97 -12.60 -2.15 -18.61
CA ASP A 97 -13.91 -2.46 -19.22
C ASP A 97 -15.07 -2.06 -18.31
N ALA A 98 -14.96 -2.37 -17.00
CA ALA A 98 -15.98 -2.01 -16.04
C ALA A 98 -16.04 -0.48 -15.80
N LEU A 99 -14.92 0.22 -15.78
CA LEU A 99 -14.88 1.69 -15.74
C LEU A 99 -15.52 2.28 -17.00
N ASN A 100 -15.22 1.77 -18.19
CA ASN A 100 -15.80 2.21 -19.44
C ASN A 100 -17.30 2.02 -19.53
N SER A 101 -17.88 1.12 -18.75
CA SER A 101 -19.33 0.86 -18.74
C SER A 101 -20.16 2.00 -18.11
N SER A 102 -19.54 2.92 -17.35
CA SER A 102 -20.19 4.01 -16.65
C SER A 102 -19.64 5.39 -17.05
N GLU A 103 -20.47 6.44 -16.94
CA GLU A 103 -20.03 7.81 -17.20
C GLU A 103 -18.92 8.26 -16.23
N SER A 104 -19.10 7.99 -14.94
CA SER A 104 -18.10 8.31 -13.91
C SER A 104 -16.79 7.57 -14.15
N GLY A 105 -16.86 6.29 -14.52
CA GLY A 105 -15.67 5.49 -14.82
C GLY A 105 -14.90 6.02 -16.03
N ARG A 106 -15.59 6.37 -17.12
CA ARG A 106 -14.96 7.04 -18.28
C ARG A 106 -14.32 8.36 -17.89
N GLY A 107 -14.93 9.12 -16.97
CA GLY A 107 -14.34 10.34 -16.44
C GLY A 107 -13.05 10.10 -15.65
N TYR A 108 -12.93 8.98 -14.93
CA TYR A 108 -11.69 8.58 -14.28
C TYR A 108 -10.60 8.21 -15.29
N LEU A 109 -10.93 7.41 -16.29
CA LEU A 109 -9.99 7.02 -17.35
C LEU A 109 -9.47 8.22 -18.11
N ALA A 110 -10.34 9.13 -18.51
CA ALA A 110 -9.95 10.36 -19.23
C ALA A 110 -8.98 11.24 -18.41
N ARG A 111 -9.22 11.38 -17.09
CA ARG A 111 -8.29 12.11 -16.21
C ARG A 111 -6.94 11.40 -16.07
N TYR A 112 -6.95 10.08 -15.97
CA TYR A 112 -5.72 9.29 -15.94
C TYR A 112 -4.91 9.46 -17.22
N GLU A 113 -5.55 9.28 -18.40
CA GLU A 113 -4.92 9.47 -19.69
C GLU A 113 -4.32 10.87 -19.85
N GLN A 114 -5.05 11.89 -19.41
CA GLN A 114 -4.56 13.28 -19.44
C GLN A 114 -3.34 13.46 -18.52
N ALA A 115 -3.34 12.83 -17.34
CA ALA A 115 -2.26 12.96 -16.37
C ALA A 115 -0.96 12.29 -16.82
N ILE A 116 -1.06 11.21 -17.62
CA ILE A 116 0.10 10.49 -18.13
C ILE A 116 0.51 10.90 -19.57
N ALA A 117 -0.32 11.69 -20.26
CA ALA A 117 -0.11 12.06 -21.66
C ALA A 117 1.26 12.71 -21.87
N GLY A 118 2.06 12.12 -22.76
CA GLY A 118 3.38 12.63 -23.13
C GLY A 118 4.48 12.43 -22.08
N LYS A 119 4.21 11.79 -20.94
CA LYS A 119 5.24 11.49 -19.94
C LYS A 119 5.97 10.19 -20.28
N THR A 120 7.28 10.20 -20.11
CA THR A 120 8.12 9.00 -20.18
C THR A 120 8.22 8.32 -18.82
N GLN A 121 8.65 7.05 -18.78
CA GLN A 121 8.91 6.35 -17.52
C GLN A 121 9.93 7.10 -16.65
N GLU A 122 10.99 7.64 -17.27
CA GLU A 122 12.01 8.42 -16.56
C GLU A 122 11.43 9.67 -15.87
N GLN A 123 10.46 10.34 -16.50
CA GLN A 123 9.77 11.49 -15.89
C GLN A 123 8.89 11.05 -14.71
N PHE A 124 8.22 9.90 -14.79
CA PHE A 124 7.47 9.36 -13.66
C PHE A 124 8.40 9.00 -12.50
N ASP A 125 9.51 8.34 -12.78
CA ASP A 125 10.48 7.93 -11.76
C ASP A 125 11.09 9.15 -11.07
N LEU A 126 11.37 10.21 -11.82
CA LEU A 126 11.86 11.49 -11.28
C LEU A 126 10.82 12.14 -10.36
N GLU A 127 9.59 12.34 -10.85
CA GLU A 127 8.50 12.95 -10.06
C GLU A 127 8.19 12.13 -8.78
N TYR A 128 8.25 10.82 -8.88
CA TYR A 128 8.06 9.93 -7.72
C TYR A 128 9.19 10.06 -6.71
N GLY A 129 10.45 10.09 -7.16
CA GLY A 129 11.61 10.28 -6.30
C GLY A 129 11.59 11.63 -5.57
N GLU A 130 11.20 12.71 -6.26
CA GLU A 130 11.03 14.03 -5.68
C GLU A 130 9.91 14.06 -4.62
N TRP A 131 8.78 13.41 -4.92
CA TRP A 131 7.70 13.27 -3.95
C TRP A 131 8.14 12.48 -2.73
N GLN A 132 8.80 11.33 -2.92
CA GLN A 132 9.27 10.46 -1.84
C GLN A 132 10.21 11.22 -0.91
N SER A 133 11.17 11.96 -1.45
CA SER A 133 12.09 12.78 -0.67
C SER A 133 11.38 13.84 0.18
N ARG A 134 10.36 14.49 -0.37
CA ARG A 134 9.54 15.47 0.38
C ARG A 134 8.70 14.78 1.46
N SER A 135 8.13 13.63 1.16
CA SER A 135 7.33 12.84 2.09
C SER A 135 8.17 12.35 3.27
N ASP A 136 9.38 11.85 2.99
CA ASP A 136 10.31 11.39 4.03
C ASP A 136 10.73 12.55 4.94
N THR A 137 11.02 13.71 4.37
CA THR A 137 11.35 14.92 5.14
C THR A 137 10.18 15.35 6.03
N TRP A 138 8.96 15.34 5.48
CA TRP A 138 7.77 15.70 6.23
C TRP A 138 7.51 14.69 7.37
N ASN A 139 7.59 13.39 7.11
CA ASN A 139 7.41 12.33 8.10
C ASN A 139 8.45 12.44 9.23
N ALA A 140 9.70 12.70 8.90
CA ALA A 140 10.76 12.91 9.89
C ALA A 140 10.47 14.13 10.79
N SER A 141 9.97 15.22 10.21
CA SER A 141 9.60 16.42 10.96
C SER A 141 8.42 16.17 11.92
N ILE A 142 7.41 15.41 11.46
CA ILE A 142 6.27 15.02 12.29
C ILE A 142 6.71 14.09 13.43
N ALA A 143 7.58 13.12 13.12
CA ALA A 143 8.10 12.19 14.14
C ALA A 143 8.88 12.95 15.23
N ALA A 144 9.77 13.87 14.85
CA ALA A 144 10.53 14.70 15.79
C ALA A 144 9.62 15.59 16.65
N ALA A 145 8.60 16.21 16.05
CA ALA A 145 7.66 17.05 16.79
C ALA A 145 6.83 16.25 17.82
N ARG A 146 6.49 14.99 17.51
CA ARG A 146 5.79 14.11 18.45
C ARG A 146 6.68 13.51 19.53
N GLU A 147 7.97 13.41 19.27
CA GLU A 147 8.97 13.04 20.30
C GLU A 147 9.14 14.17 21.32
N ASP A 148 9.15 15.44 20.84
CA ASP A 148 9.24 16.61 21.70
C ASP A 148 7.95 16.88 22.48
N ASP A 149 6.78 16.69 21.86
CA ASP A 149 5.46 16.88 22.46
C ASP A 149 4.51 15.74 22.01
N PRO A 150 4.37 14.65 22.81
CA PRO A 150 3.50 13.54 22.51
C PRO A 150 2.01 13.90 22.38
N ASP A 151 1.58 15.01 22.98
CA ASP A 151 0.19 15.48 22.95
C ASP A 151 -0.08 16.50 21.82
N VAL A 152 0.92 16.78 20.96
CA VAL A 152 0.79 17.72 19.86
C VAL A 152 -0.36 17.34 18.92
N THR A 153 -1.22 18.30 18.61
CA THR A 153 -2.38 18.06 17.76
C THR A 153 -2.04 18.08 16.27
N TRP A 154 -2.84 17.40 15.45
CA TRP A 154 -2.70 17.43 14.00
C TRP A 154 -2.84 18.86 13.43
N ASP A 155 -3.72 19.69 13.99
CA ASP A 155 -3.88 21.08 13.56
C ASP A 155 -2.60 21.87 13.77
N THR A 156 -1.93 21.69 14.91
CA THR A 156 -0.64 22.32 15.20
C THR A 156 0.44 21.84 14.24
N LEU A 157 0.53 20.52 14.02
CA LEU A 157 1.50 19.93 13.09
C LEU A 157 1.27 20.42 11.65
N THR A 158 0.02 20.47 11.19
CA THR A 158 -0.31 20.94 9.85
C THR A 158 -0.01 22.43 9.67
N GLN A 159 -0.24 23.26 10.70
CA GLN A 159 0.11 24.67 10.67
C GLN A 159 1.64 24.90 10.61
N GLN A 160 2.41 24.07 11.28
CA GLN A 160 3.87 24.23 11.38
C GLN A 160 4.61 23.62 10.18
N TYR A 161 4.20 22.44 9.71
CA TYR A 161 4.91 21.67 8.70
C TYR A 161 4.16 21.54 7.36
N GLY A 162 2.96 22.10 7.28
CA GLY A 162 2.08 21.95 6.11
C GLY A 162 1.41 20.58 6.04
N GLU A 163 0.61 20.40 4.98
CA GLU A 163 -0.03 19.12 4.70
C GLU A 163 1.00 18.09 4.22
N CYS A 164 0.72 16.81 4.47
CA CYS A 164 1.50 15.70 3.92
C CYS A 164 1.64 15.85 2.40
N PRO A 165 2.84 15.76 1.83
CA PRO A 165 3.02 15.84 0.38
C PRO A 165 2.25 14.73 -0.34
N TRP A 166 1.41 15.12 -1.29
CA TRP A 166 0.67 14.16 -2.11
C TRP A 166 1.58 13.56 -3.18
N PRO A 167 1.43 12.24 -3.47
CA PRO A 167 2.13 11.64 -4.58
C PRO A 167 1.76 12.32 -5.90
N PRO A 168 2.68 12.39 -6.87
CA PRO A 168 2.36 12.87 -8.20
C PRO A 168 1.24 12.02 -8.82
N PRO A 169 0.54 12.53 -9.84
CA PRO A 169 -0.54 11.83 -10.50
C PRO A 169 -0.03 10.60 -11.26
N MET A 170 0.15 9.49 -10.55
CA MET A 170 0.62 8.22 -11.09
C MET A 170 -0.53 7.24 -11.37
N THR A 171 -1.71 7.53 -10.81
CA THR A 171 -2.92 6.74 -10.98
C THR A 171 -4.14 7.65 -10.98
N PRO A 172 -5.31 7.22 -11.45
CA PRO A 172 -6.56 7.98 -11.33
C PRO A 172 -6.90 8.41 -9.89
N THR A 173 -6.30 7.79 -8.89
CA THR A 173 -6.50 8.08 -7.47
C THR A 173 -5.71 9.25 -6.93
N SER A 174 -4.63 9.66 -7.59
CA SER A 174 -3.80 10.77 -7.11
C SER A 174 -4.52 12.13 -7.09
N GLN A 175 -5.73 12.20 -7.67
CA GLN A 175 -6.60 13.39 -7.61
C GLN A 175 -7.70 13.27 -6.54
N TRP A 176 -7.78 12.16 -5.83
CA TRP A 176 -8.73 12.01 -4.74
C TRP A 176 -8.17 12.66 -3.48
N ARG A 177 -8.71 13.82 -3.11
CA ARG A 177 -8.45 14.42 -1.81
C ARG A 177 -9.43 13.85 -0.81
N PRO A 178 -8.99 13.22 0.28
CA PRO A 178 -9.87 12.99 1.40
C PRO A 178 -10.39 14.35 1.88
N THR A 179 -11.68 14.51 1.94
CA THR A 179 -12.31 15.67 2.59
C THR A 179 -12.34 15.45 4.09
N GLY A 180 -11.17 15.48 4.73
CA GLY A 180 -11.05 15.35 6.18
C GLY A 180 -9.67 14.87 6.61
N PRO A 181 -9.24 15.22 7.82
CA PRO A 181 -7.99 14.70 8.36
C PRO A 181 -8.09 13.18 8.47
N PHE A 182 -7.10 12.45 7.97
CA PHE A 182 -6.91 11.06 8.33
C PHE A 182 -6.68 11.01 9.83
N HIS A 183 -7.68 10.60 10.57
CA HIS A 183 -7.44 10.11 11.91
C HIS A 183 -6.78 8.74 11.72
N ALA A 184 -5.45 8.72 11.78
CA ALA A 184 -4.74 7.49 12.09
C ALA A 184 -5.19 7.08 13.50
N MET A 185 -5.91 5.98 13.61
CA MET A 185 -6.05 5.26 14.86
C MET A 185 -4.72 4.57 15.15
#